data_b7d595ab84799cf88f21c331c9929244
#
_entry.id   b7d595ab84799cf88f21c331c9929244
#
_cell.length_a   1.000
_cell.length_b   1.000
_cell.length_c   1.000
_cell.angle_alpha   90.00
_cell.angle_beta   90.00
_cell.angle_gamma   90.00
#
_symmetry.space_group_name_H-M   'P 1'
#
loop_
_entity.id
_entity.type
_entity.pdbx_description
1 polymer ?
#
loop_
_entity_poly.entity_id
_entity_poly.type
_entity_poly.pdbx_seq_one_letter_code
_entity_poly.pdbx_strand_id
1 'polypeptide(L)'
;ARILREDGVRFFALSEPEDAELLRKSGFTEEQILMQRSTVDTDEIERLIDKNVIFTIGSLEAAVALNSVATAHRTVIEVQIKIDTGLGRYGFSPSETDKIENVFRHMPVLAVVGVYTRLSAPQKARSSAKKQLEAYNGVLERLQGDGFETGMTHALDSTSMFRLNTEPYDAICAGSALTGLVYGRERLGLAAPAWVEADIEEINWMQKGETIGDGAACKLRRNSRVGVLSVGWYNGLGLVREGQNEGKKGIDAIKTFISGPRYAPTVKVAGKRTHVLGRIGITFTLIDLTDIDCRPGDIAMLEIDPRMVKGLPITYR
;
A
#
# COMPACT_ATOMS: atom_id res chain seq x y z
N ALA A 1 4.67 4.09 12.71
CA ALA A 1 6.03 3.68 13.03
C ALA A 1 6.25 3.55 14.55
N ARG A 2 5.87 4.56 15.38
CA ARG A 2 6.13 4.55 16.85
C ARG A 2 5.55 3.29 17.52
N ILE A 3 4.28 2.97 17.35
CA ILE A 3 3.64 1.78 17.92
C ILE A 3 4.38 0.51 17.51
N LEU A 4 4.73 0.39 16.23
CA LEU A 4 5.48 -0.78 15.72
C LEU A 4 6.86 -0.90 16.38
N ARG A 5 7.54 0.24 16.62
CA ARG A 5 8.81 0.26 17.34
C ARG A 5 8.66 -0.19 18.79
N GLU A 6 7.60 0.23 19.47
CA GLU A 6 7.27 -0.20 20.83
C GLU A 6 6.99 -1.70 20.89
N ASP A 7 6.37 -2.26 19.83
CA ASP A 7 6.14 -3.70 19.66
C ASP A 7 7.38 -4.48 19.14
N GLY A 8 8.54 -3.82 19.04
CA GLY A 8 9.81 -4.49 18.71
C GLY A 8 10.18 -4.46 17.23
N VAL A 9 9.41 -3.84 16.35
CA VAL A 9 9.79 -3.70 14.93
C VAL A 9 10.99 -2.76 14.81
N ARG A 10 12.03 -3.21 14.10
CA ARG A 10 13.27 -2.44 13.90
C ARG A 10 13.64 -2.26 12.42
N PHE A 11 12.82 -2.76 11.50
CA PHE A 11 13.04 -2.67 10.07
C PHE A 11 11.79 -2.14 9.38
N PHE A 12 11.91 -1.02 8.72
CA PHE A 12 10.84 -0.34 7.98
C PHE A 12 11.14 -0.35 6.49
N ALA A 13 10.11 -0.59 5.68
CA ALA A 13 10.21 -0.55 4.22
C ALA A 13 9.33 0.58 3.69
N LEU A 14 9.95 1.53 2.99
CA LEU A 14 9.34 2.77 2.50
C LEU A 14 9.48 2.89 0.99
N SER A 15 8.63 3.70 0.37
CA SER A 15 8.72 3.98 -1.07
C SER A 15 9.15 5.41 -1.37
N GLU A 16 8.85 6.35 -0.48
CA GLU A 16 9.09 7.77 -0.72
C GLU A 16 10.26 8.28 0.13
N PRO A 17 11.19 9.03 -0.47
CA PRO A 17 12.35 9.61 0.24
C PRO A 17 11.94 10.49 1.43
N GLU A 18 10.86 11.25 1.26
CA GLU A 18 10.31 12.15 2.29
C GLU A 18 9.90 11.39 3.55
N ASP A 19 9.38 10.17 3.40
CA ASP A 19 9.00 9.32 4.54
C ASP A 19 10.24 8.84 5.33
N ALA A 20 11.32 8.52 4.64
CA ALA A 20 12.59 8.16 5.27
C ALA A 20 13.18 9.35 6.05
N GLU A 21 13.21 10.52 5.43
CA GLU A 21 13.65 11.76 6.09
C GLU A 21 12.79 12.08 7.32
N LEU A 22 11.46 11.93 7.19
CA LEU A 22 10.54 12.18 8.29
C LEU A 22 10.77 11.22 9.46
N LEU A 23 10.98 9.93 9.18
CA LEU A 23 11.31 8.96 10.23
C LEU A 23 12.61 9.35 10.95
N ARG A 24 13.67 9.67 10.21
CA ARG A 24 14.95 10.09 10.81
C ARG A 24 14.80 11.36 11.65
N LYS A 25 14.10 12.37 11.17
CA LYS A 25 13.77 13.60 11.92
C LYS A 25 12.92 13.33 13.16
N SER A 26 12.11 12.26 13.13
CA SER A 26 11.25 11.85 14.26
C SER A 26 11.95 10.94 15.28
N GLY A 27 13.28 10.79 15.20
CA GLY A 27 14.09 10.06 16.17
C GLY A 27 14.15 8.53 15.94
N PHE A 28 13.87 8.08 14.72
CA PHE A 28 14.12 6.68 14.32
C PHE A 28 15.55 6.57 13.75
N THR A 29 16.55 6.59 14.63
CA THR A 29 17.96 6.64 14.26
C THR A 29 18.58 5.24 14.10
N GLU A 30 18.13 4.28 14.90
CA GLU A 30 18.69 2.92 14.96
C GLU A 30 17.96 1.90 14.06
N GLU A 31 16.75 2.24 13.64
CA GLU A 31 15.94 1.34 12.82
C GLU A 31 16.47 1.29 11.39
N GLN A 32 16.48 0.09 10.82
CA GLN A 32 16.79 -0.08 9.40
C GLN A 32 15.63 0.45 8.54
N ILE A 33 15.98 1.12 7.46
CA ILE A 33 15.01 1.62 6.48
C ILE A 33 15.39 1.12 5.10
N LEU A 34 14.55 0.28 4.50
CA LEU A 34 14.67 -0.15 3.11
C LEU A 34 13.87 0.78 2.21
N MET A 35 14.53 1.41 1.25
CA MET A 35 13.87 2.10 0.16
C MET A 35 13.47 1.08 -0.91
N GLN A 36 12.16 0.75 -1.02
CA GLN A 36 11.66 -0.30 -1.93
C GLN A 36 11.68 0.11 -3.40
N ARG A 37 11.82 1.38 -3.69
CA ARG A 37 11.91 1.93 -5.04
C ARG A 37 13.37 1.93 -5.47
N SER A 38 13.66 1.31 -6.61
CA SER A 38 14.96 1.43 -7.27
C SER A 38 15.01 2.76 -8.00
N THR A 39 16.09 3.51 -7.86
CA THR A 39 16.26 4.82 -8.46
C THR A 39 17.57 4.92 -9.22
N VAL A 40 17.56 5.75 -10.26
CA VAL A 40 18.77 6.21 -10.99
C VAL A 40 19.00 7.71 -10.79
N ASP A 41 18.11 8.36 -10.04
CA ASP A 41 18.15 9.78 -9.74
C ASP A 41 19.25 10.05 -8.71
N THR A 42 20.32 10.68 -9.16
CA THR A 42 21.49 11.00 -8.33
C THR A 42 21.17 11.99 -7.23
N ASP A 43 20.26 12.94 -7.46
CA ASP A 43 19.86 13.93 -6.45
C ASP A 43 19.09 13.24 -5.31
N GLU A 44 18.25 12.27 -5.66
CA GLU A 44 17.56 11.43 -4.64
C GLU A 44 18.54 10.59 -3.84
N ILE A 45 19.53 9.98 -4.51
CA ILE A 45 20.57 9.19 -3.84
C ILE A 45 21.38 10.08 -2.89
N GLU A 46 21.82 11.26 -3.33
CA GLU A 46 22.56 12.22 -2.50
C GLU A 46 21.78 12.68 -1.28
N ARG A 47 20.48 12.92 -1.41
CA ARG A 47 19.60 13.26 -0.28
C ARG A 47 19.54 12.18 0.78
N LEU A 48 19.64 10.92 0.40
CA LEU A 48 19.42 9.76 1.27
C LEU A 48 20.71 9.12 1.75
N ILE A 49 21.86 9.37 1.12
CA ILE A 49 23.12 8.67 1.40
C ILE A 49 23.57 8.80 2.86
N ASP A 50 23.34 9.97 3.47
CA ASP A 50 23.67 10.24 4.87
C ASP A 50 22.54 9.89 5.85
N LYS A 51 21.45 9.27 5.36
CA LYS A 51 20.28 8.92 6.17
C LYS A 51 20.31 7.48 6.67
N ASN A 52 21.41 6.77 6.45
CA ASN A 52 21.54 5.37 6.85
C ASN A 52 20.35 4.53 6.36
N VAL A 53 20.04 4.62 5.06
CA VAL A 53 19.00 3.82 4.40
C VAL A 53 19.64 2.71 3.58
N ILE A 54 18.92 1.61 3.45
CA ILE A 54 19.27 0.51 2.55
C ILE A 54 18.58 0.79 1.22
N PHE A 55 19.35 0.91 0.15
CA PHE A 55 18.79 1.15 -1.20
C PHE A 55 18.38 -0.16 -1.88
N THR A 56 17.38 -0.10 -2.74
CA THR A 56 17.05 -1.21 -3.64
C THR A 56 17.77 -1.08 -4.97
N ILE A 57 18.47 -2.11 -5.37
CA ILE A 57 18.99 -2.28 -6.72
C ILE A 57 18.04 -3.16 -7.51
N GLY A 58 17.40 -2.60 -8.52
CA GLY A 58 16.49 -3.31 -9.42
C GLY A 58 16.94 -3.38 -10.87
N SER A 59 18.09 -2.77 -11.19
CA SER A 59 18.72 -2.82 -12.51
C SER A 59 20.21 -2.52 -12.40
N LEU A 60 20.95 -2.79 -13.47
CA LEU A 60 22.39 -2.47 -13.51
C LEU A 60 22.60 -0.94 -13.54
N GLU A 61 21.71 -0.20 -14.19
CA GLU A 61 21.75 1.27 -14.24
C GLU A 61 21.61 1.87 -12.85
N ALA A 62 20.70 1.36 -12.05
CA ALA A 62 20.54 1.78 -10.65
C ALA A 62 21.77 1.43 -9.81
N ALA A 63 22.37 0.26 -10.01
CA ALA A 63 23.60 -0.13 -9.35
C ALA A 63 24.75 0.82 -9.70
N VAL A 64 24.90 1.18 -10.99
CA VAL A 64 25.91 2.12 -11.45
C VAL A 64 25.72 3.51 -10.85
N ALA A 65 24.48 4.03 -10.82
CA ALA A 65 24.18 5.32 -10.22
C ALA A 65 24.55 5.36 -8.74
N LEU A 66 24.08 4.35 -7.97
CA LEU A 66 24.42 4.21 -6.56
C LEU A 66 25.93 4.08 -6.30
N ASN A 67 26.61 3.25 -7.09
CA ASN A 67 28.06 3.07 -6.99
C ASN A 67 28.83 4.37 -7.29
N SER A 68 28.37 5.15 -8.28
CA SER A 68 29.00 6.42 -8.65
C SER A 68 28.88 7.45 -7.54
N VAL A 69 27.69 7.63 -6.97
CA VAL A 69 27.45 8.57 -5.88
C VAL A 69 28.19 8.13 -4.62
N ALA A 70 28.11 6.85 -4.24
CA ALA A 70 28.82 6.31 -3.08
C ALA A 70 30.36 6.50 -3.20
N THR A 71 30.91 6.28 -4.39
CA THR A 71 32.33 6.50 -4.67
C THR A 71 32.70 7.98 -4.54
N ALA A 72 31.89 8.88 -5.08
CA ALA A 72 32.10 10.33 -4.98
C ALA A 72 32.09 10.81 -3.52
N HIS A 73 31.19 10.26 -2.72
CA HIS A 73 31.10 10.54 -1.29
C HIS A 73 32.10 9.74 -0.43
N ARG A 74 32.90 8.84 -1.03
CA ARG A 74 33.87 7.97 -0.33
C ARG A 74 33.25 7.18 0.81
N THR A 75 32.04 6.69 0.59
CA THR A 75 31.28 5.91 1.57
C THR A 75 30.89 4.55 1.02
N VAL A 76 30.60 3.62 1.90
CA VAL A 76 29.96 2.34 1.57
C VAL A 76 28.49 2.47 1.93
N ILE A 77 27.62 2.06 1.03
CA ILE A 77 26.17 2.08 1.24
C ILE A 77 25.61 0.65 1.25
N GLU A 78 24.67 0.42 2.11
CA GLU A 78 23.93 -0.84 2.16
C GLU A 78 22.88 -0.91 1.06
N VAL A 79 22.79 -2.05 0.41
CA VAL A 79 21.83 -2.28 -0.67
C VAL A 79 21.14 -3.64 -0.55
N GLN A 80 19.90 -3.73 -1.00
CA GLN A 80 19.25 -5.00 -1.27
C GLN A 80 18.97 -5.15 -2.76
N ILE A 81 19.27 -6.31 -3.30
CA ILE A 81 19.01 -6.65 -4.70
C ILE A 81 17.58 -7.17 -4.81
N LYS A 82 16.82 -6.59 -5.71
CA LYS A 82 15.45 -7.03 -5.99
C LYS A 82 15.39 -7.89 -7.24
N ILE A 83 14.69 -9.02 -7.11
CA ILE A 83 14.39 -9.93 -8.23
C ILE A 83 12.93 -9.74 -8.64
N ASP A 84 12.67 -9.50 -9.91
CA ASP A 84 11.31 -9.43 -10.44
C ASP A 84 10.87 -10.81 -10.94
N THR A 85 10.09 -11.49 -10.14
CA THR A 85 9.53 -12.81 -10.46
C THR A 85 8.16 -12.74 -11.12
N GLY A 86 7.72 -11.55 -11.56
CA GLY A 86 6.47 -11.39 -12.30
C GLY A 86 5.59 -10.23 -11.83
N LEU A 87 6.12 -9.29 -11.05
CA LEU A 87 5.42 -8.06 -10.70
C LEU A 87 5.50 -7.01 -11.82
N GLY A 88 6.54 -7.06 -12.66
CA GLY A 88 6.77 -6.13 -13.77
C GLY A 88 7.20 -4.75 -13.33
N ARG A 89 7.80 -4.63 -12.13
CA ARG A 89 8.18 -3.35 -11.55
C ARG A 89 9.43 -3.48 -10.70
N TYR A 90 10.49 -2.81 -11.11
CA TYR A 90 11.81 -2.89 -10.48
C TYR A 90 12.25 -4.34 -10.23
N GLY A 91 13.50 -4.62 -10.39
CA GLY A 91 14.09 -5.93 -10.12
C GLY A 91 14.69 -6.57 -11.36
N PHE A 92 15.80 -7.26 -11.17
CA PHE A 92 16.39 -8.08 -12.19
C PHE A 92 15.49 -9.27 -12.55
N SER A 93 15.42 -9.62 -13.83
CA SER A 93 14.82 -10.90 -14.22
C SER A 93 15.60 -12.05 -13.59
N PRO A 94 14.93 -13.18 -13.22
CA PRO A 94 15.62 -14.37 -12.75
C PRO A 94 16.68 -14.91 -13.72
N SER A 95 16.60 -14.54 -15.01
CA SER A 95 17.58 -14.90 -16.03
C SER A 95 18.80 -13.98 -16.07
N GLU A 96 18.80 -12.84 -15.37
CA GLU A 96 19.86 -11.83 -15.41
C GLU A 96 20.89 -11.98 -14.28
N THR A 97 21.12 -13.20 -13.81
CA THR A 97 22.06 -13.49 -12.71
C THR A 97 23.46 -12.95 -12.98
N ASP A 98 23.93 -12.95 -14.22
CA ASP A 98 25.23 -12.41 -14.59
C ASP A 98 25.35 -10.91 -14.28
N LYS A 99 24.24 -10.14 -14.44
CA LYS A 99 24.20 -8.73 -14.06
C LYS A 99 24.24 -8.54 -12.54
N ILE A 100 23.57 -9.44 -11.80
CA ILE A 100 23.59 -9.45 -10.33
C ILE A 100 25.00 -9.76 -9.84
N GLU A 101 25.65 -10.78 -10.39
CA GLU A 101 27.04 -11.12 -10.06
C GLU A 101 28.00 -9.96 -10.33
N ASN A 102 27.76 -9.16 -11.38
CA ASN A 102 28.53 -7.98 -11.68
C ASN A 102 28.51 -6.95 -10.53
N VAL A 103 27.33 -6.77 -9.87
CA VAL A 103 27.21 -5.90 -8.69
C VAL A 103 28.13 -6.41 -7.58
N PHE A 104 28.08 -7.70 -7.25
CA PHE A 104 28.92 -8.29 -6.20
C PHE A 104 30.42 -8.19 -6.49
N ARG A 105 30.82 -8.44 -7.75
CA ARG A 105 32.24 -8.54 -8.12
C ARG A 105 32.90 -7.18 -8.36
N HIS A 106 32.17 -6.20 -8.85
CA HIS A 106 32.76 -4.97 -9.41
C HIS A 106 32.30 -3.67 -8.76
N MET A 107 31.43 -3.73 -7.76
CA MET A 107 30.90 -2.55 -7.06
C MET A 107 31.15 -2.64 -5.54
N PRO A 108 32.41 -2.63 -5.07
CA PRO A 108 32.74 -2.92 -3.69
C PRO A 108 32.25 -1.87 -2.68
N VAL A 109 31.82 -0.70 -3.12
CA VAL A 109 31.21 0.31 -2.26
C VAL A 109 29.72 0.09 -2.04
N LEU A 110 29.14 -0.94 -2.69
CA LEU A 110 27.77 -1.40 -2.47
C LEU A 110 27.80 -2.66 -1.60
N ALA A 111 27.52 -2.51 -0.31
CA ALA A 111 27.40 -3.65 0.60
C ALA A 111 26.03 -4.32 0.40
N VAL A 112 26.01 -5.47 -0.26
CA VAL A 112 24.76 -6.23 -0.45
C VAL A 112 24.39 -6.89 0.88
N VAL A 113 23.34 -6.37 1.53
CA VAL A 113 22.82 -6.86 2.81
C VAL A 113 21.56 -7.72 2.68
N GLY A 114 21.07 -7.89 1.46
CA GLY A 114 19.90 -8.74 1.22
C GLY A 114 19.55 -8.91 -0.26
N VAL A 115 18.77 -9.94 -0.52
CA VAL A 115 18.15 -10.21 -1.82
C VAL A 115 16.66 -10.48 -1.59
N TYR A 116 15.78 -9.88 -2.37
CA TYR A 116 14.36 -10.05 -2.17
C TYR A 116 13.54 -10.07 -3.45
N THR A 117 12.32 -10.57 -3.33
CA THR A 117 11.30 -10.45 -4.35
C THR A 117 9.97 -9.98 -3.74
N ARG A 118 9.00 -9.69 -4.59
CA ARG A 118 7.63 -9.42 -4.20
C ARG A 118 6.67 -10.13 -5.14
N LEU A 119 5.77 -10.92 -4.60
CA LEU A 119 4.82 -11.70 -5.36
C LEU A 119 3.74 -10.80 -6.00
N SER A 120 3.44 -11.03 -7.27
CA SER A 120 2.51 -10.18 -8.04
C SER A 120 1.05 -10.39 -7.63
N ALA A 121 0.62 -11.61 -7.36
CA ALA A 121 -0.79 -11.92 -7.11
C ALA A 121 -0.97 -13.14 -6.18
N PRO A 122 -0.48 -13.13 -4.94
CA PRO A 122 -0.60 -14.27 -4.04
C PRO A 122 -2.05 -14.59 -3.67
N GLN A 123 -2.96 -13.61 -3.86
CA GLN A 123 -4.39 -13.77 -3.60
C GLN A 123 -5.15 -14.50 -4.71
N LYS A 124 -4.66 -14.49 -5.97
CA LYS A 124 -5.40 -15.02 -7.13
C LYS A 124 -5.10 -16.47 -7.44
N ALA A 125 -3.84 -16.85 -7.41
CA ALA A 125 -3.41 -18.18 -7.82
C ALA A 125 -2.19 -18.65 -7.01
N ARG A 126 -2.40 -19.63 -6.13
CA ARG A 126 -1.30 -20.28 -5.37
C ARG A 126 -0.24 -20.87 -6.31
N SER A 127 -0.64 -21.42 -7.46
CA SER A 127 0.30 -21.97 -8.44
C SER A 127 1.21 -20.91 -9.07
N SER A 128 0.70 -19.69 -9.32
CA SER A 128 1.52 -18.58 -9.81
C SER A 128 2.51 -18.12 -8.76
N ALA A 129 2.05 -17.98 -7.51
CA ALA A 129 2.92 -17.60 -6.40
C ALA A 129 4.04 -18.62 -6.18
N LYS A 130 3.72 -19.92 -6.26
CA LYS A 130 4.70 -21.00 -6.14
C LYS A 130 5.78 -20.91 -7.23
N LYS A 131 5.38 -20.71 -8.49
CA LYS A 131 6.35 -20.53 -9.61
C LYS A 131 7.25 -19.31 -9.40
N GLN A 132 6.71 -18.23 -8.86
CA GLN A 132 7.50 -17.04 -8.57
C GLN A 132 8.53 -17.30 -7.45
N LEU A 133 8.14 -18.04 -6.41
CA LEU A 133 9.07 -18.45 -5.35
C LEU A 133 10.12 -19.43 -5.87
N GLU A 134 9.75 -20.39 -6.72
CA GLU A 134 10.70 -21.31 -7.36
C GLU A 134 11.75 -20.55 -8.18
N ALA A 135 11.32 -19.55 -8.97
CA ALA A 135 12.23 -18.71 -9.74
C ALA A 135 13.16 -17.88 -8.83
N TYR A 136 12.64 -17.34 -7.74
CA TYR A 136 13.42 -16.60 -6.76
C TYR A 136 14.45 -17.49 -6.06
N ASN A 137 14.05 -18.66 -5.59
CA ASN A 137 14.92 -19.62 -4.94
C ASN A 137 16.05 -20.09 -5.86
N GLY A 138 15.74 -20.31 -7.16
CA GLY A 138 16.76 -20.66 -8.15
C GLY A 138 17.83 -19.56 -8.34
N VAL A 139 17.47 -18.28 -8.20
CA VAL A 139 18.46 -17.19 -8.18
C VAL A 139 19.30 -17.24 -6.90
N LEU A 140 18.69 -17.43 -5.74
CA LEU A 140 19.43 -17.55 -4.46
C LEU A 140 20.41 -18.71 -4.48
N GLU A 141 19.95 -19.90 -4.89
CA GLU A 141 20.78 -21.11 -5.00
C GLU A 141 21.99 -20.89 -5.92
N ARG A 142 21.78 -20.21 -7.05
CA ARG A 142 22.87 -19.90 -7.97
C ARG A 142 23.88 -18.94 -7.34
N LEU A 143 23.42 -17.81 -6.78
CA LEU A 143 24.31 -16.84 -6.15
C LEU A 143 25.13 -17.45 -5.01
N GLN A 144 24.49 -18.25 -4.14
CA GLN A 144 25.14 -18.96 -3.05
C GLN A 144 26.11 -20.02 -3.57
N GLY A 145 25.75 -20.75 -4.63
CA GLY A 145 26.61 -21.72 -5.30
C GLY A 145 27.88 -21.09 -5.88
N ASP A 146 27.80 -19.83 -6.33
CA ASP A 146 28.91 -19.04 -6.84
C ASP A 146 29.70 -18.33 -5.73
N GLY A 147 29.35 -18.58 -4.46
CA GLY A 147 30.05 -18.10 -3.27
C GLY A 147 29.69 -16.69 -2.82
N PHE A 148 28.56 -16.12 -3.29
CA PHE A 148 28.10 -14.83 -2.83
C PHE A 148 27.23 -14.94 -1.57
N GLU A 149 27.45 -14.03 -0.64
CA GLU A 149 26.60 -13.87 0.54
C GLU A 149 25.36 -13.06 0.17
N THR A 150 24.19 -13.69 0.19
CA THR A 150 22.93 -13.04 -0.21
C THR A 150 22.31 -12.18 0.89
N GLY A 151 22.84 -12.24 2.12
CA GLY A 151 22.29 -11.49 3.26
C GLY A 151 20.84 -11.88 3.58
N MET A 152 20.07 -10.92 4.06
CA MET A 152 18.65 -11.12 4.41
C MET A 152 17.81 -11.44 3.17
N THR A 153 17.06 -12.52 3.24
CA THR A 153 16.13 -12.91 2.18
C THR A 153 14.67 -12.64 2.59
N HIS A 154 13.86 -12.12 1.67
CA HIS A 154 12.43 -11.98 1.89
C HIS A 154 11.63 -11.97 0.59
N ALA A 155 10.43 -12.55 0.65
CA ALA A 155 9.54 -12.70 -0.51
C ALA A 155 8.06 -12.50 -0.15
N LEU A 156 7.71 -12.70 1.12
CA LEU A 156 6.32 -12.73 1.56
C LEU A 156 5.82 -11.33 1.97
N ASP A 157 4.58 -11.07 1.59
CA ASP A 157 3.81 -9.89 2.04
C ASP A 157 2.67 -10.31 2.98
N SER A 158 1.88 -9.33 3.44
CA SER A 158 0.72 -9.57 4.29
C SER A 158 -0.25 -10.62 3.77
N THR A 159 -0.42 -10.72 2.46
CA THR A 159 -1.39 -11.67 1.86
C THR A 159 -0.79 -13.05 1.73
N SER A 160 0.43 -13.14 1.24
CA SER A 160 1.13 -14.41 1.05
C SER A 160 1.45 -15.10 2.37
N MET A 161 1.79 -14.34 3.41
CA MET A 161 2.03 -14.84 4.77
C MET A 161 0.87 -15.69 5.29
N PHE A 162 -0.38 -15.26 5.06
CA PHE A 162 -1.56 -16.01 5.51
C PHE A 162 -2.05 -17.09 4.54
N ARG A 163 -1.62 -17.04 3.28
CA ARG A 163 -2.20 -17.88 2.22
C ARG A 163 -1.28 -18.95 1.69
N LEU A 164 0.00 -18.73 1.76
CA LEU A 164 0.98 -19.70 1.28
C LEU A 164 1.48 -20.51 2.47
N ASN A 165 1.40 -21.82 2.34
CA ASN A 165 2.08 -22.73 3.26
C ASN A 165 3.49 -22.95 2.68
N THR A 166 4.40 -22.05 3.01
CA THR A 166 5.80 -22.10 2.59
C THR A 166 6.68 -21.78 3.80
N GLU A 167 7.90 -22.29 3.78
CA GLU A 167 8.89 -21.93 4.78
C GLU A 167 9.14 -20.42 4.78
N PRO A 168 9.25 -19.82 5.95
CA PRO A 168 9.55 -18.40 6.04
C PRO A 168 10.98 -18.14 5.56
N TYR A 169 11.13 -17.01 4.89
CA TYR A 169 12.44 -16.39 4.67
C TYR A 169 12.88 -15.64 5.94
N ASP A 170 14.00 -14.95 5.90
CA ASP A 170 14.52 -14.22 7.07
C ASP A 170 13.58 -13.10 7.52
N ALA A 171 12.78 -12.54 6.59
CA ALA A 171 11.82 -11.49 6.91
C ALA A 171 10.54 -11.57 6.09
N ILE A 172 9.50 -10.90 6.59
CA ILE A 172 8.20 -10.70 5.92
C ILE A 172 7.89 -9.21 5.84
N CYS A 173 7.53 -8.73 4.63
CA CYS A 173 7.16 -7.33 4.42
C CYS A 173 5.67 -7.12 4.69
N ALA A 174 5.28 -6.97 5.96
CA ALA A 174 3.90 -6.73 6.36
C ALA A 174 3.52 -5.25 6.18
N GLY A 175 2.44 -5.00 5.48
CA GLY A 175 1.88 -3.65 5.27
C GLY A 175 0.37 -3.63 5.44
N SER A 176 -0.37 -4.30 4.55
CA SER A 176 -1.82 -4.28 4.59
C SER A 176 -2.40 -4.99 5.82
N ALA A 177 -1.74 -6.00 6.37
CA ALA A 177 -2.16 -6.64 7.62
C ALA A 177 -2.17 -5.67 8.81
N LEU A 178 -1.22 -4.73 8.85
CA LEU A 178 -1.13 -3.71 9.90
C LEU A 178 -2.32 -2.73 9.87
N THR A 179 -3.02 -2.63 8.75
CA THR A 179 -4.23 -1.81 8.60
C THR A 179 -5.51 -2.65 8.60
N GLY A 180 -5.44 -3.91 9.07
CA GLY A 180 -6.59 -4.82 9.09
C GLY A 180 -7.02 -5.32 7.72
N LEU A 181 -6.22 -5.06 6.68
CA LEU A 181 -6.56 -5.36 5.29
C LEU A 181 -5.68 -6.49 4.76
N VAL A 182 -6.25 -7.68 4.64
CA VAL A 182 -5.65 -8.78 3.89
C VAL A 182 -6.60 -9.17 2.76
N TYR A 183 -6.06 -9.17 1.55
CA TYR A 183 -6.85 -9.43 0.36
C TYR A 183 -7.23 -10.90 0.26
N GLY A 184 -8.53 -11.18 0.21
CA GLY A 184 -9.08 -12.51 0.04
C GLY A 184 -10.46 -12.68 0.67
N ARG A 185 -10.98 -13.92 0.63
CA ARG A 185 -12.32 -14.26 1.14
C ARG A 185 -12.35 -14.55 2.65
N GLU A 186 -11.21 -14.75 3.26
CA GLU A 186 -11.10 -15.17 4.67
C GLU A 186 -11.08 -13.96 5.60
N ARG A 187 -11.88 -14.01 6.65
CA ARG A 187 -11.78 -13.08 7.77
C ARG A 187 -10.71 -13.62 8.72
N LEU A 188 -9.54 -12.99 8.70
CA LEU A 188 -8.39 -13.41 9.51
C LEU A 188 -8.41 -12.86 10.95
N GLY A 189 -9.55 -12.36 11.41
CA GLY A 189 -9.66 -11.78 12.76
C GLY A 189 -8.91 -10.44 12.94
N LEU A 190 -8.41 -9.85 11.85
CA LEU A 190 -7.72 -8.56 11.91
C LEU A 190 -8.73 -7.43 12.09
N ALA A 191 -8.44 -6.53 13.02
CA ALA A 191 -9.21 -5.31 13.22
C ALA A 191 -8.65 -4.17 12.37
N ALA A 192 -9.53 -3.31 11.83
CA ALA A 192 -9.11 -2.05 11.23
C ALA A 192 -8.70 -1.08 12.36
N PRO A 193 -7.46 -0.59 12.38
CA PRO A 193 -6.95 0.28 13.45
C PRO A 193 -7.43 1.74 13.33
N ALA A 194 -8.04 2.10 12.20
CA ALA A 194 -8.43 3.48 11.93
C ALA A 194 -9.69 3.57 11.07
N TRP A 195 -10.42 4.65 11.22
CA TRP A 195 -11.54 5.09 10.39
C TRP A 195 -11.42 6.60 10.16
N VAL A 196 -12.16 7.11 9.21
CA VAL A 196 -12.29 8.54 9.01
C VAL A 196 -13.54 9.04 9.71
N GLU A 197 -13.41 10.12 10.47
CA GLU A 197 -14.54 10.88 11.03
C GLU A 197 -14.76 12.12 10.18
N ALA A 198 -16.01 12.40 9.84
CA ALA A 198 -16.42 13.61 9.15
C ALA A 198 -17.67 14.18 9.82
N ASP A 199 -17.68 15.49 10.00
CA ASP A 199 -18.87 16.17 10.50
C ASP A 199 -19.97 16.18 9.43
N ILE A 200 -21.21 16.06 9.87
CA ILE A 200 -22.39 16.32 9.04
C ILE A 200 -22.54 17.85 8.99
N GLU A 201 -22.15 18.46 7.88
CA GLU A 201 -22.18 19.91 7.74
C GLU A 201 -23.61 20.45 7.59
N GLU A 202 -24.41 19.74 6.81
CA GLU A 202 -25.78 20.18 6.47
C GLU A 202 -26.68 18.97 6.30
N ILE A 203 -27.98 19.15 6.59
CA ILE A 203 -29.03 18.15 6.35
C ILE A 203 -30.18 18.81 5.61
N ASN A 204 -30.49 18.30 4.43
CA ASN A 204 -31.55 18.79 3.57
C ASN A 204 -32.67 17.77 3.40
N TRP A 205 -33.93 18.23 3.48
CA TRP A 205 -35.07 17.43 3.07
C TRP A 205 -35.29 17.55 1.56
N MET A 206 -35.23 16.41 0.88
CA MET A 206 -35.40 16.30 -0.57
C MET A 206 -36.64 15.47 -0.91
N GLN A 207 -37.35 15.85 -1.96
CA GLN A 207 -38.59 15.18 -2.35
C GLN A 207 -38.30 13.92 -3.20
N LYS A 208 -39.23 12.98 -3.15
CA LYS A 208 -39.23 11.83 -4.07
C LYS A 208 -39.25 12.32 -5.52
N GLY A 209 -38.35 11.77 -6.33
CA GLY A 209 -38.21 12.09 -7.74
C GLY A 209 -37.16 13.14 -8.03
N GLU A 210 -36.70 13.91 -7.05
CA GLU A 210 -35.57 14.83 -7.22
C GLU A 210 -34.27 14.06 -7.47
N THR A 211 -33.39 14.72 -8.22
CA THR A 211 -32.05 14.19 -8.52
C THR A 211 -31.01 14.93 -7.71
N ILE A 212 -30.02 14.20 -7.20
CA ILE A 212 -28.94 14.73 -6.35
C ILE A 212 -27.59 14.26 -6.83
N GLY A 213 -26.57 14.99 -6.41
CA GLY A 213 -25.16 14.72 -6.71
C GLY A 213 -24.75 15.16 -8.10
N ASP A 214 -23.44 15.16 -8.34
CA ASP A 214 -22.85 15.60 -9.60
C ASP A 214 -23.37 14.78 -10.79
N GLY A 215 -23.85 15.49 -11.81
CA GLY A 215 -24.44 14.88 -13.00
C GLY A 215 -25.80 14.20 -12.74
N ALA A 216 -26.55 14.62 -11.73
CA ALA A 216 -27.85 14.04 -11.34
C ALA A 216 -27.74 12.50 -11.10
N ALA A 217 -26.66 12.07 -10.46
CA ALA A 217 -26.26 10.68 -10.39
C ALA A 217 -27.19 9.78 -9.56
N CYS A 218 -28.02 10.37 -8.70
CA CYS A 218 -29.00 9.64 -7.90
C CYS A 218 -30.38 10.29 -8.01
N LYS A 219 -31.39 9.50 -8.36
CA LYS A 219 -32.80 9.91 -8.30
C LYS A 219 -33.45 9.32 -7.04
N LEU A 220 -33.97 10.18 -6.18
CA LEU A 220 -34.55 9.77 -4.91
C LEU A 220 -35.85 8.97 -5.13
N ARG A 221 -35.96 7.85 -4.46
CA ARG A 221 -37.12 6.94 -4.56
C ARG A 221 -38.19 7.24 -3.52
N ARG A 222 -37.83 7.99 -2.48
CA ARG A 222 -38.72 8.47 -1.38
C ARG A 222 -38.28 9.87 -0.97
N ASN A 223 -39.11 10.53 -0.18
CA ASN A 223 -38.67 11.74 0.52
C ASN A 223 -37.52 11.37 1.44
N SER A 224 -36.42 12.08 1.36
CA SER A 224 -35.18 11.69 2.02
C SER A 224 -34.54 12.86 2.76
N ARG A 225 -33.98 12.58 3.92
CA ARG A 225 -33.03 13.47 4.58
C ARG A 225 -31.65 13.19 4.01
N VAL A 226 -31.07 14.17 3.37
CA VAL A 226 -29.75 14.06 2.75
C VAL A 226 -28.73 14.83 3.56
N GLY A 227 -27.71 14.13 4.09
CA GLY A 227 -26.61 14.73 4.81
C GLY A 227 -25.45 15.01 3.90
N VAL A 228 -24.75 16.12 4.15
CA VAL A 228 -23.52 16.52 3.46
C VAL A 228 -22.33 16.29 4.39
N LEU A 229 -21.34 15.53 3.92
CA LEU A 229 -20.07 15.31 4.62
C LEU A 229 -18.95 16.02 3.87
N SER A 230 -18.05 16.71 4.60
CA SER A 230 -16.87 17.40 4.05
C SER A 230 -15.71 16.44 3.76
N VAL A 231 -15.99 15.29 3.17
CA VAL A 231 -15.02 14.29 2.79
C VAL A 231 -15.34 13.71 1.43
N GLY A 232 -14.34 13.58 0.58
CA GLY A 232 -14.52 13.10 -0.78
C GLY A 232 -13.35 12.22 -1.25
N TRP A 233 -13.27 11.99 -2.55
CA TRP A 233 -12.20 11.17 -3.12
C TRP A 233 -10.81 11.82 -2.97
N TYR A 234 -10.70 13.14 -2.85
CA TYR A 234 -9.45 13.82 -2.51
C TYR A 234 -8.89 13.34 -1.16
N ASN A 235 -9.76 13.00 -0.21
CA ASN A 235 -9.39 12.47 1.09
C ASN A 235 -9.22 10.94 1.10
N GLY A 236 -9.37 10.28 -0.04
CA GLY A 236 -9.26 8.84 -0.18
C GLY A 236 -10.60 8.08 -0.12
N LEU A 237 -11.74 8.76 0.04
CA LEU A 237 -13.04 8.12 0.09
C LEU A 237 -13.41 7.54 -1.28
N GLY A 238 -13.83 6.28 -1.31
CA GLY A 238 -14.22 5.60 -2.56
C GLY A 238 -13.06 5.18 -3.45
N LEU A 239 -11.81 5.47 -3.06
CA LEU A 239 -10.65 4.91 -3.73
C LEU A 239 -10.54 3.43 -3.39
N VAL A 240 -10.55 2.61 -4.42
CA VAL A 240 -10.46 1.15 -4.31
C VAL A 240 -9.24 0.67 -5.06
N ARG A 241 -8.47 -0.18 -4.43
CA ARG A 241 -7.37 -0.83 -5.13
C ARG A 241 -7.93 -1.76 -6.19
N GLU A 242 -7.47 -1.60 -7.43
CA GLU A 242 -7.85 -2.49 -8.52
C GLU A 242 -7.56 -3.95 -8.17
N GLY A 243 -8.50 -4.85 -8.46
CA GLY A 243 -8.39 -6.28 -8.13
C GLY A 243 -9.11 -6.73 -6.86
N GLN A 244 -9.64 -5.85 -6.04
CA GLN A 244 -10.47 -6.24 -4.88
C GLN A 244 -11.83 -6.83 -5.28
N ASN A 245 -12.30 -6.55 -6.49
CA ASN A 245 -13.63 -6.93 -6.98
C ASN A 245 -13.63 -7.90 -8.18
N GLU A 246 -12.60 -8.72 -8.35
CA GLU A 246 -12.51 -9.62 -9.51
C GLU A 246 -13.41 -10.86 -9.42
N GLY A 247 -14.66 -10.69 -9.21
CA GLY A 247 -15.59 -11.80 -9.19
C GLY A 247 -16.79 -11.68 -10.10
N LYS A 248 -16.72 -11.14 -11.32
CA LYS A 248 -17.81 -11.20 -12.34
C LYS A 248 -17.72 -10.03 -13.35
N LYS A 249 -16.70 -10.03 -14.20
CA LYS A 249 -16.40 -8.90 -15.12
C LYS A 249 -17.47 -8.56 -16.16
N GLY A 250 -18.39 -9.46 -16.50
CA GLY A 250 -19.40 -9.19 -17.54
C GLY A 250 -20.75 -8.70 -17.00
N ILE A 251 -21.29 -9.35 -16.00
CA ILE A 251 -22.62 -9.04 -15.42
C ILE A 251 -22.53 -7.81 -14.49
N ASP A 252 -21.35 -7.55 -13.91
CA ASP A 252 -21.13 -6.47 -12.96
C ASP A 252 -20.98 -5.10 -13.63
N ALA A 253 -20.47 -5.03 -14.86
CA ALA A 253 -20.43 -3.79 -15.63
C ALA A 253 -21.86 -3.27 -15.93
N ILE A 254 -22.77 -4.15 -16.34
CA ILE A 254 -24.17 -3.81 -16.62
C ILE A 254 -24.91 -3.41 -15.34
N LYS A 255 -24.66 -4.13 -14.22
CA LYS A 255 -25.27 -3.78 -12.93
C LYS A 255 -24.71 -2.49 -12.31
N THR A 256 -23.44 -2.18 -12.54
CA THR A 256 -22.81 -0.92 -12.10
C THR A 256 -23.41 0.27 -12.86
N PHE A 257 -23.71 0.09 -14.14
CA PHE A 257 -24.40 1.12 -14.94
C PHE A 257 -25.83 1.37 -14.47
N ILE A 258 -26.53 0.35 -13.97
CA ILE A 258 -27.94 0.45 -13.53
C ILE A 258 -28.06 0.81 -12.05
N SER A 259 -27.10 0.44 -11.19
CA SER A 259 -27.23 0.50 -9.72
C SER A 259 -26.22 1.44 -9.04
N GLY A 260 -25.38 2.17 -9.79
CA GLY A 260 -24.29 2.98 -9.25
C GLY A 260 -23.07 2.15 -8.83
N PRO A 261 -21.99 2.79 -8.38
CA PRO A 261 -20.78 2.09 -8.02
C PRO A 261 -21.01 1.14 -6.85
N ARG A 262 -20.67 -0.13 -7.02
CA ARG A 262 -20.83 -1.20 -6.02
C ARG A 262 -19.94 -1.05 -4.79
N TYR A 263 -19.05 -0.12 -4.80
CA TYR A 263 -18.17 0.18 -3.68
C TYR A 263 -18.55 1.53 -3.08
N ALA A 264 -19.70 1.55 -2.43
CA ALA A 264 -19.98 2.64 -1.52
C ALA A 264 -19.31 2.28 -0.18
N PRO A 265 -18.46 3.16 0.36
CA PRO A 265 -17.89 2.94 1.69
C PRO A 265 -19.01 2.79 2.71
N THR A 266 -18.79 1.93 3.70
CA THR A 266 -19.72 1.83 4.83
C THR A 266 -19.64 3.12 5.63
N VAL A 267 -20.76 3.81 5.77
CA VAL A 267 -20.90 4.98 6.61
C VAL A 267 -21.74 4.60 7.83
N LYS A 268 -21.31 5.04 9.01
CA LYS A 268 -22.09 4.88 10.26
C LYS A 268 -22.34 6.26 10.88
N VAL A 269 -23.59 6.51 11.24
CA VAL A 269 -24.01 7.72 11.97
C VAL A 269 -24.84 7.28 13.15
N ALA A 270 -24.56 7.78 14.34
CA ALA A 270 -25.23 7.38 15.58
C ALA A 270 -25.31 5.84 15.75
N GLY A 271 -24.24 5.11 15.40
CA GLY A 271 -24.17 3.64 15.46
C GLY A 271 -24.93 2.90 14.36
N LYS A 272 -25.74 3.56 13.56
CA LYS A 272 -26.51 2.96 12.46
C LYS A 272 -25.75 3.07 11.14
N ARG A 273 -25.83 2.02 10.32
CA ARG A 273 -25.27 2.04 8.95
C ARG A 273 -26.15 2.82 8.01
N THR A 274 -25.51 3.61 7.17
CA THR A 274 -26.15 4.28 6.05
C THR A 274 -25.31 4.13 4.80
N HIS A 275 -25.75 4.71 3.68
CA HIS A 275 -25.10 4.59 2.40
C HIS A 275 -24.95 5.95 1.73
N VAL A 276 -23.95 6.02 0.85
CA VAL A 276 -23.69 7.18 0.02
C VAL A 276 -24.80 7.30 -1.04
N LEU A 277 -25.26 8.51 -1.26
CA LEU A 277 -26.22 8.88 -2.30
C LEU A 277 -25.48 9.52 -3.50
N GLY A 278 -25.65 8.91 -4.67
CA GLY A 278 -25.00 9.40 -5.88
C GLY A 278 -23.53 9.08 -5.94
N ARG A 279 -22.74 10.01 -6.48
CA ARG A 279 -21.28 9.88 -6.61
C ARG A 279 -20.59 10.56 -5.45
N ILE A 280 -19.44 10.02 -5.07
CA ILE A 280 -18.54 10.70 -4.15
C ILE A 280 -17.93 11.88 -4.89
N GLY A 281 -18.07 13.08 -4.35
CA GLY A 281 -17.48 14.30 -4.89
C GLY A 281 -15.98 14.42 -4.57
N ILE A 282 -15.36 15.49 -5.03
CA ILE A 282 -13.93 15.74 -4.78
C ILE A 282 -13.67 15.90 -3.29
N THR A 283 -14.44 16.77 -2.62
CA THR A 283 -14.25 17.16 -1.22
C THR A 283 -15.51 16.97 -0.36
N PHE A 284 -16.61 16.49 -0.94
CA PHE A 284 -17.85 16.25 -0.21
C PHE A 284 -18.54 14.98 -0.68
N THR A 285 -19.39 14.44 0.18
CA THR A 285 -20.17 13.21 -0.09
C THR A 285 -21.56 13.36 0.49
N LEU A 286 -22.56 12.89 -0.24
CA LEU A 286 -23.96 12.87 0.20
C LEU A 286 -24.32 11.51 0.77
N ILE A 287 -25.04 11.50 1.91
CA ILE A 287 -25.48 10.27 2.58
C ILE A 287 -26.97 10.30 2.91
N ASP A 288 -27.59 9.11 2.97
CA ASP A 288 -29.00 8.99 3.38
C ASP A 288 -29.11 8.99 4.92
N LEU A 289 -29.80 10.00 5.45
CA LEU A 289 -30.07 10.14 6.87
C LEU A 289 -31.58 10.00 7.22
N THR A 290 -32.38 9.51 6.28
CA THR A 290 -33.86 9.50 6.41
C THR A 290 -34.34 8.77 7.68
N ASP A 291 -33.70 7.66 8.02
CA ASP A 291 -34.10 6.81 9.16
C ASP A 291 -33.11 6.94 10.34
N ILE A 292 -32.29 7.99 10.35
CA ILE A 292 -31.28 8.23 11.37
C ILE A 292 -31.58 9.55 12.08
N ASP A 293 -31.75 9.51 13.38
CA ASP A 293 -31.87 10.69 14.20
C ASP A 293 -30.49 11.29 14.44
N CYS A 294 -30.24 12.42 13.83
CA CYS A 294 -28.98 13.16 13.90
C CYS A 294 -29.20 14.61 13.48
N ARG A 295 -28.22 15.46 13.74
CA ARG A 295 -28.23 16.90 13.44
C ARG A 295 -26.90 17.32 12.82
N PRO A 296 -26.84 18.47 12.16
CA PRO A 296 -25.58 19.08 11.75
C PRO A 296 -24.61 19.19 12.94
N GLY A 297 -23.34 18.85 12.71
CA GLY A 297 -22.31 18.73 13.75
C GLY A 297 -22.16 17.34 14.35
N ASP A 298 -23.06 16.41 14.10
CA ASP A 298 -22.85 15.02 14.49
C ASP A 298 -21.83 14.33 13.55
N ILE A 299 -21.15 13.30 14.08
CA ILE A 299 -20.05 12.64 13.38
C ILE A 299 -20.55 11.44 12.59
N ALA A 300 -20.15 11.40 11.31
CA ALA A 300 -20.20 10.22 10.46
C ALA A 300 -18.85 9.49 10.49
N MET A 301 -18.88 8.18 10.72
CA MET A 301 -17.70 7.32 10.67
C MET A 301 -17.66 6.59 9.33
N LEU A 302 -16.53 6.66 8.62
CA LEU A 302 -16.35 6.07 7.30
C LEU A 302 -15.21 5.05 7.33
N GLU A 303 -15.49 3.85 6.82
CA GLU A 303 -14.48 2.81 6.62
C GLU A 303 -13.69 3.12 5.36
N ILE A 304 -12.45 3.58 5.54
CA ILE A 304 -11.51 3.89 4.45
C ILE A 304 -10.20 3.13 4.72
N ASP A 305 -9.49 2.75 3.66
CA ASP A 305 -8.11 2.26 3.80
C ASP A 305 -7.22 3.40 4.34
N PRO A 306 -6.69 3.31 5.56
CA PRO A 306 -5.92 4.40 6.17
C PRO A 306 -4.70 4.84 5.33
N ARG A 307 -4.19 3.95 4.49
CA ARG A 307 -3.06 4.24 3.58
C ARG A 307 -3.42 5.19 2.43
N MET A 308 -4.72 5.33 2.16
CA MET A 308 -5.24 6.19 1.09
C MET A 308 -5.70 7.55 1.60
N VAL A 309 -5.74 7.73 2.92
CA VAL A 309 -6.22 8.99 3.54
C VAL A 309 -5.20 10.10 3.35
N LYS A 310 -5.65 11.26 2.87
CA LYS A 310 -4.85 12.48 2.69
C LYS A 310 -5.62 13.70 3.18
N GLY A 311 -4.88 14.72 3.64
CA GLY A 311 -5.42 16.04 3.96
C GLY A 311 -6.36 16.09 5.17
N LEU A 312 -6.40 15.04 5.98
CA LEU A 312 -7.16 15.00 7.21
C LEU A 312 -6.21 14.92 8.42
N PRO A 313 -6.55 15.60 9.54
CA PRO A 313 -5.77 15.50 10.77
C PRO A 313 -5.87 14.08 11.35
N ILE A 314 -4.78 13.61 11.93
CA ILE A 314 -4.72 12.31 12.59
C ILE A 314 -4.88 12.51 14.09
N THR A 315 -5.86 11.84 14.70
CA THR A 315 -6.06 11.81 16.15
C THR A 315 -5.87 10.38 16.65
N TYR A 316 -5.11 10.21 17.70
CA TYR A 316 -4.90 8.93 18.37
C TYR A 316 -5.82 8.85 19.60
N ARG A 317 -6.55 7.74 19.71
CA ARG A 317 -7.43 7.47 20.85
C ARG A 317 -7.09 6.15 21.53
#